data_b60d28cd6d2686070af32309b46cc1f7
#
_entry.id   b60d28cd6d2686070af32309b46cc1f7
#
_cell.length_a   1.000
_cell.length_b   1.000
_cell.length_c   1.000
_cell.angle_alpha   90.00
_cell.angle_beta   90.00
_cell.angle_gamma   90.00
#
_symmetry.space_group_name_H-M   'P 1'
#
loop_
_entity.id
_entity.type
_entity.pdbx_description
1 polymer ?
#
loop_
_entity_poly.entity_id
_entity_poly.type
_entity_poly.pdbx_seq_one_letter_code
_entity_poly.pdbx_strand_id
1 'polypeptide(L)'
;MLSSIAGAKPASGLTQNLTRANVRKLCANRGAGWESHSIFAMAVTEWLLMIEYASLDAQRKVGRGVCDFTDDGKTNMAVVTGATSGLGNGSGIDPNGGVDGKCSVSYRGEENLWGNIWTWLDKVNILAKGQNEVFVHEIGATVADDTTTGYKSLGYHWSHSNGYQSAFGIDPEHPELLIPTEASGSDVFTGNYVWQNYTYNGFLVARLGGEWIGGSSCGFYLYGGSTSGSRNRDFGGRWLYVPQTKVA
;
A
#
# COMPACT_ATOMS: atom_id res chain seq x y z
N MET A 1 -14.93 12.26 6.56
CA MET A 1 -14.20 11.26 7.38
C MET A 1 -14.03 10.02 6.55
N LEU A 2 -12.85 9.44 6.49
CA LEU A 2 -12.66 8.10 5.92
C LEU A 2 -13.11 7.09 6.98
N SER A 3 -14.00 6.16 6.60
CA SER A 3 -14.53 5.16 7.50
C SER A 3 -14.62 3.81 6.79
N SER A 4 -14.46 2.73 7.54
CA SER A 4 -14.78 1.38 7.09
C SER A 4 -16.13 0.99 7.67
N ILE A 5 -17.05 0.60 6.80
CA ILE A 5 -18.40 0.19 7.18
C ILE A 5 -18.60 -1.21 6.60
N ALA A 6 -18.83 -2.19 7.48
CA ALA A 6 -19.10 -3.56 7.04
C ALA A 6 -20.28 -3.61 6.07
N GLY A 7 -20.12 -4.35 4.98
CA GLY A 7 -21.11 -4.43 3.91
C GLY A 7 -21.10 -3.27 2.91
N ALA A 8 -20.23 -2.26 3.08
CA ALA A 8 -20.08 -1.18 2.13
C ALA A 8 -18.82 -1.37 1.27
N LYS A 9 -18.85 -0.92 0.02
CA LYS A 9 -17.65 -0.86 -0.83
C LYS A 9 -16.66 0.17 -0.29
N PRO A 10 -15.35 -0.07 -0.44
CA PRO A 10 -14.34 0.94 -0.16
C PRO A 10 -14.60 2.23 -0.95
N ALA A 11 -14.33 3.36 -0.31
CA ALA A 11 -14.32 4.65 -1.00
C ALA A 11 -13.26 4.66 -2.11
N SER A 12 -13.55 5.33 -3.24
CA SER A 12 -12.62 5.41 -4.37
C SER A 12 -12.47 6.82 -4.92
N GLY A 13 -11.40 7.05 -5.67
CA GLY A 13 -11.16 8.32 -6.34
C GLY A 13 -12.21 8.68 -7.38
N LEU A 14 -12.98 7.72 -7.87
CA LEU A 14 -14.06 7.96 -8.83
C LEU A 14 -15.18 8.83 -8.24
N THR A 15 -15.60 8.55 -7.01
CA THR A 15 -16.77 9.16 -6.41
C THR A 15 -16.43 10.21 -5.33
N GLN A 16 -15.22 10.19 -4.77
CA GLN A 16 -14.91 10.93 -3.54
C GLN A 16 -13.60 11.71 -3.61
N ASN A 17 -13.07 11.92 -4.80
CA ASN A 17 -11.83 12.69 -5.02
C ASN A 17 -10.67 12.26 -4.10
N LEU A 18 -10.41 10.95 -3.99
CA LEU A 18 -9.40 10.40 -3.11
C LEU A 18 -7.98 10.53 -3.70
N THR A 19 -7.45 11.73 -3.77
CA THR A 19 -6.00 11.96 -3.86
C THR A 19 -5.33 11.59 -2.55
N ARG A 20 -4.02 11.37 -2.53
CA ARG A 20 -3.28 11.04 -1.30
C ARG A 20 -3.49 12.10 -0.21
N ALA A 21 -3.40 13.39 -0.57
CA ALA A 21 -3.65 14.49 0.37
C ALA A 21 -5.07 14.47 0.96
N ASN A 22 -6.08 14.16 0.15
CA ASN A 22 -7.45 14.07 0.63
C ASN A 22 -7.67 12.87 1.54
N VAL A 23 -7.06 11.72 1.25
CA VAL A 23 -7.10 10.55 2.16
C VAL A 23 -6.47 10.93 3.50
N ARG A 24 -5.30 11.56 3.50
CA ARG A 24 -4.64 12.05 4.72
C ARG A 24 -5.56 12.95 5.55
N LYS A 25 -6.21 13.95 4.91
CA LYS A 25 -7.17 14.84 5.56
C LYS A 25 -8.38 14.08 6.13
N LEU A 26 -8.92 13.14 5.38
CA LEU A 26 -10.08 12.36 5.83
C LEU A 26 -9.74 11.44 7.02
N CYS A 27 -8.52 10.91 7.07
CA CYS A 27 -8.04 10.15 8.22
C CYS A 27 -7.90 11.06 9.44
N ALA A 28 -7.21 12.20 9.32
CA ALA A 28 -7.01 13.16 10.39
C ALA A 28 -8.34 13.69 10.98
N ASN A 29 -9.39 13.78 10.18
CA ASN A 29 -10.73 14.18 10.64
C ASN A 29 -11.37 13.19 11.64
N ARG A 30 -10.77 12.03 11.89
CA ARG A 30 -11.20 11.09 12.94
C ARG A 30 -10.73 11.51 14.33
N GLY A 31 -9.73 12.39 14.42
CA GLY A 31 -9.16 12.88 15.67
C GLY A 31 -7.65 12.62 15.78
N ALA A 32 -7.09 13.00 16.92
CA ALA A 32 -5.66 12.84 17.18
C ALA A 32 -5.21 11.38 17.09
N GLY A 33 -4.05 11.14 16.50
CA GLY A 33 -3.48 9.82 16.27
C GLY A 33 -4.00 9.10 15.02
N TRP A 34 -5.05 9.60 14.35
CA TRP A 34 -5.53 9.01 13.12
C TRP A 34 -4.82 9.61 11.90
N GLU A 35 -4.18 8.77 11.13
CA GLU A 35 -3.44 9.15 9.93
C GLU A 35 -3.67 8.15 8.77
N SER A 36 -3.17 8.48 7.59
CA SER A 36 -3.19 7.58 6.43
C SER A 36 -2.18 6.46 6.61
N HIS A 37 -2.44 5.30 6.01
CA HIS A 37 -1.50 4.17 6.01
C HIS A 37 -0.14 4.61 5.46
N SER A 38 0.94 4.28 6.19
CA SER A 38 2.27 4.79 5.91
C SER A 38 3.23 3.70 5.45
N ILE A 39 4.34 4.13 4.84
CA ILE A 39 5.44 3.23 4.46
C ILE A 39 5.99 2.48 5.69
N PHE A 40 5.99 3.09 6.86
CA PHE A 40 6.45 2.47 8.10
C PHE A 40 5.49 1.38 8.60
N ALA A 41 4.18 1.62 8.52
CA ALA A 41 3.18 0.61 8.89
C ALA A 41 3.22 -0.59 7.94
N MET A 42 3.40 -0.33 6.64
CA MET A 42 3.62 -1.38 5.65
C MET A 42 4.83 -2.23 6.02
N ALA A 43 5.97 -1.60 6.29
CA ALA A 43 7.22 -2.28 6.63
C ALA A 43 7.05 -3.20 7.85
N VAL A 44 6.37 -2.74 8.90
CA VAL A 44 6.05 -3.58 10.08
C VAL A 44 5.28 -4.83 9.66
N THR A 45 4.29 -4.68 8.78
CA THR A 45 3.48 -5.82 8.32
C THR A 45 4.29 -6.79 7.45
N GLU A 46 5.18 -6.28 6.59
CA GLU A 46 6.12 -7.11 5.81
C GLU A 46 7.05 -7.93 6.71
N TRP A 47 7.64 -7.31 7.72
CA TRP A 47 8.49 -8.00 8.70
C TRP A 47 7.73 -9.05 9.48
N LEU A 48 6.51 -8.76 9.92
CA LEU A 48 5.67 -9.74 10.61
C LEU A 48 5.37 -10.95 9.71
N LEU A 49 5.03 -10.72 8.43
CA LEU A 49 4.79 -11.79 7.46
C LEU A 49 6.05 -12.64 7.25
N MET A 50 7.21 -11.99 7.11
CA MET A 50 8.48 -12.69 6.92
C MET A 50 8.86 -13.53 8.14
N ILE A 51 8.64 -13.03 9.35
CA ILE A 51 8.91 -13.76 10.59
C ILE A 51 7.95 -14.95 10.73
N GLU A 52 6.66 -14.77 10.44
CA GLU A 52 5.63 -15.79 10.62
C GLU A 52 5.69 -16.88 9.56
N TYR A 53 5.94 -16.52 8.30
CA TYR A 53 5.88 -17.45 7.17
C TYR A 53 7.22 -17.73 6.49
N ALA A 54 8.32 -17.12 6.95
CA ALA A 54 9.63 -17.14 6.27
C ALA A 54 9.53 -16.76 4.78
N SER A 55 8.68 -15.78 4.46
CA SER A 55 8.36 -15.38 3.08
C SER A 55 7.76 -13.99 3.06
N LEU A 56 8.00 -13.23 1.98
CA LEU A 56 7.30 -11.99 1.65
C LEU A 56 6.12 -12.21 0.70
N ASP A 57 5.92 -13.43 0.21
CA ASP A 57 4.82 -13.77 -0.71
C ASP A 57 3.50 -13.94 0.05
N ALA A 58 2.83 -12.83 0.29
CA ALA A 58 1.56 -12.79 1.01
C ALA A 58 0.45 -13.60 0.31
N GLN A 59 0.41 -13.55 -1.02
CA GLN A 59 -0.61 -14.25 -1.80
C GLN A 59 -0.51 -15.77 -1.67
N ARG A 60 0.72 -16.33 -1.69
CA ARG A 60 0.92 -17.79 -1.53
C ARG A 60 0.81 -18.26 -0.08
N LYS A 61 1.06 -17.37 0.88
CA LYS A 61 1.11 -17.75 2.30
C LYS A 61 -0.22 -17.55 3.03
N VAL A 62 -0.99 -16.54 2.66
CA VAL A 62 -2.23 -16.16 3.34
C VAL A 62 -3.45 -16.34 2.44
N GLY A 63 -3.34 -15.92 1.18
CA GLY A 63 -4.40 -15.98 0.17
C GLY A 63 -4.23 -14.88 -0.87
N ARG A 64 -4.73 -15.11 -2.06
CA ARG A 64 -4.55 -14.21 -3.20
C ARG A 64 -5.23 -12.85 -3.00
N GLY A 65 -6.34 -12.83 -2.26
CA GLY A 65 -7.17 -11.64 -2.14
C GLY A 65 -8.02 -11.40 -3.40
N VAL A 66 -8.68 -10.26 -3.47
CA VAL A 66 -9.50 -9.87 -4.63
C VAL A 66 -8.60 -9.29 -5.71
N CYS A 67 -8.16 -10.11 -6.65
CA CYS A 67 -7.19 -9.72 -7.69
C CYS A 67 -7.44 -10.36 -9.08
N ASP A 68 -8.38 -11.29 -9.19
CA ASP A 68 -8.61 -12.07 -10.42
C ASP A 68 -9.99 -11.77 -11.05
N PHE A 69 -10.51 -10.56 -10.89
CA PHE A 69 -11.72 -10.12 -11.59
C PHE A 69 -11.42 -9.77 -13.05
N THR A 70 -12.44 -9.86 -13.88
CA THR A 70 -12.43 -9.24 -15.22
C THR A 70 -12.90 -7.80 -15.10
N ASP A 71 -12.12 -6.87 -15.59
CA ASP A 71 -12.41 -5.44 -15.48
C ASP A 71 -13.59 -5.03 -16.35
N ASP A 72 -14.55 -4.28 -15.80
CA ASP A 72 -15.65 -3.68 -16.54
C ASP A 72 -15.29 -2.35 -17.24
N GLY A 73 -14.12 -1.81 -16.94
CA GLY A 73 -13.62 -0.54 -17.46
C GLY A 73 -14.35 0.71 -16.95
N LYS A 74 -15.33 0.58 -16.06
CA LYS A 74 -16.28 1.67 -15.73
C LYS A 74 -16.45 1.92 -14.23
N THR A 75 -16.66 0.88 -13.46
CA THR A 75 -17.11 1.02 -12.06
C THR A 75 -16.00 0.76 -11.04
N ASN A 76 -16.25 1.09 -9.80
CA ASN A 76 -15.51 0.54 -8.68
C ASN A 76 -15.98 -0.90 -8.46
N MET A 77 -15.14 -1.87 -8.86
CA MET A 77 -15.43 -3.29 -8.75
C MET A 77 -14.97 -3.91 -7.43
N ALA A 78 -14.40 -3.11 -6.52
CA ALA A 78 -14.01 -3.60 -5.21
C ALA A 78 -15.18 -4.32 -4.52
N VAL A 79 -14.88 -5.39 -3.80
CA VAL A 79 -15.87 -6.08 -2.96
C VAL A 79 -16.13 -5.29 -1.68
N VAL A 80 -17.23 -5.59 -1.02
CA VAL A 80 -17.60 -4.95 0.25
C VAL A 80 -16.62 -5.30 1.36
N THR A 81 -16.48 -4.42 2.33
CA THR A 81 -15.64 -4.61 3.52
C THR A 81 -16.36 -5.41 4.60
N GLY A 82 -15.59 -6.04 5.49
CA GLY A 82 -16.09 -6.79 6.64
C GLY A 82 -16.33 -8.28 6.35
N ALA A 83 -15.99 -8.77 5.16
CA ALA A 83 -16.17 -10.16 4.77
C ALA A 83 -15.34 -11.13 5.63
N THR A 84 -14.15 -10.70 6.07
CA THR A 84 -13.25 -11.50 6.91
C THR A 84 -13.46 -11.30 8.41
N SER A 85 -14.50 -10.59 8.83
CA SER A 85 -14.76 -10.29 10.26
C SER A 85 -14.85 -11.54 11.14
N GLY A 86 -15.31 -12.66 10.59
CA GLY A 86 -15.35 -13.95 11.27
C GLY A 86 -13.98 -14.53 11.64
N LEU A 87 -12.91 -14.07 11.02
CA LEU A 87 -11.55 -14.48 11.35
C LEU A 87 -10.97 -13.72 12.57
N GLY A 88 -11.62 -12.65 13.02
CA GLY A 88 -11.09 -11.79 14.09
C GLY A 88 -9.70 -11.25 13.73
N ASN A 89 -8.71 -11.55 14.58
CA ASN A 89 -7.29 -11.22 14.31
C ASN A 89 -6.55 -12.35 13.57
N GLY A 90 -7.25 -13.32 13.01
CA GLY A 90 -6.67 -14.42 12.24
C GLY A 90 -6.27 -14.00 10.84
N SER A 91 -5.46 -14.85 10.21
CA SER A 91 -5.01 -14.70 8.82
C SER A 91 -5.68 -15.77 7.95
N GLY A 92 -6.02 -15.42 6.71
CA GLY A 92 -6.60 -16.34 5.74
C GLY A 92 -7.60 -15.68 4.79
N ILE A 93 -8.21 -16.46 3.95
CA ILE A 93 -9.28 -16.02 3.03
C ILE A 93 -10.62 -15.97 3.77
N ASP A 94 -11.55 -15.16 3.26
CA ASP A 94 -12.94 -15.15 3.71
C ASP A 94 -13.52 -16.56 3.69
N PRO A 95 -13.92 -17.13 4.84
CA PRO A 95 -14.42 -18.51 4.91
C PRO A 95 -15.73 -18.74 4.14
N ASN A 96 -16.45 -17.67 3.77
CA ASN A 96 -17.66 -17.70 2.97
C ASN A 96 -17.46 -17.14 1.56
N GLY A 97 -16.25 -16.77 1.20
CA GLY A 97 -15.96 -15.95 0.02
C GLY A 97 -15.86 -16.70 -1.30
N GLY A 98 -15.82 -18.03 -1.28
CA GLY A 98 -15.72 -18.82 -2.52
C GLY A 98 -14.28 -19.00 -3.02
N VAL A 99 -14.01 -18.61 -4.28
CA VAL A 99 -12.72 -18.88 -4.92
C VAL A 99 -11.65 -17.88 -4.51
N ASP A 100 -10.49 -18.36 -4.08
CA ASP A 100 -9.31 -17.53 -3.82
C ASP A 100 -8.92 -16.73 -5.09
N GLY A 101 -8.55 -15.46 -4.92
CA GLY A 101 -8.39 -14.50 -6.01
C GLY A 101 -9.65 -13.68 -6.31
N LYS A 102 -10.82 -14.09 -5.81
CA LYS A 102 -12.10 -13.38 -5.97
C LYS A 102 -12.81 -13.10 -4.65
N CYS A 103 -12.18 -13.39 -3.54
CA CYS A 103 -12.71 -13.16 -2.20
C CYS A 103 -11.71 -12.39 -1.33
N SER A 104 -12.23 -11.77 -0.28
CA SER A 104 -11.42 -11.01 0.66
C SER A 104 -10.41 -11.89 1.39
N VAL A 105 -9.29 -11.30 1.75
CA VAL A 105 -8.22 -11.89 2.55
C VAL A 105 -7.99 -11.04 3.79
N SER A 106 -7.60 -11.66 4.89
CA SER A 106 -7.15 -10.97 6.10
C SER A 106 -5.74 -11.43 6.47
N TYR A 107 -4.91 -10.50 6.89
CA TYR A 107 -3.66 -10.81 7.57
C TYR A 107 -3.68 -10.13 8.95
N ARG A 108 -3.68 -10.95 10.01
CA ARG A 108 -3.71 -10.49 11.42
C ARG A 108 -4.84 -9.48 11.71
N GLY A 109 -6.01 -9.67 11.08
CA GLY A 109 -7.18 -8.80 11.20
C GLY A 109 -7.20 -7.60 10.24
N GLU A 110 -6.15 -7.38 9.46
CA GLU A 110 -6.17 -6.37 8.40
C GLU A 110 -6.78 -6.97 7.12
N GLU A 111 -8.03 -6.60 6.83
CA GLU A 111 -8.75 -7.07 5.65
C GLU A 111 -8.25 -6.35 4.38
N ASN A 112 -8.01 -7.12 3.31
CA ASN A 112 -7.65 -6.64 1.98
C ASN A 112 -6.47 -5.63 1.99
N LEU A 113 -5.38 -5.97 2.69
CA LEU A 113 -4.15 -5.19 2.63
C LEU A 113 -3.53 -5.24 1.22
N TRP A 114 -3.83 -6.31 0.48
CA TRP A 114 -3.53 -6.45 -0.94
C TRP A 114 -4.77 -6.90 -1.72
N GLY A 115 -4.76 -6.58 -3.02
CA GLY A 115 -5.92 -6.75 -3.89
C GLY A 115 -7.03 -5.75 -3.57
N ASN A 116 -8.20 -5.98 -4.10
CA ASN A 116 -9.43 -5.25 -3.93
C ASN A 116 -9.37 -3.79 -4.41
N ILE A 117 -8.60 -2.90 -3.76
CA ILE A 117 -8.43 -1.51 -4.14
C ILE A 117 -7.06 -1.00 -3.71
N TRP A 118 -6.39 -0.23 -4.56
CA TRP A 118 -5.12 0.40 -4.21
C TRP A 118 -5.22 1.24 -2.95
N THR A 119 -4.26 1.10 -2.06
CA THR A 119 -4.11 1.96 -0.88
C THR A 119 -3.02 2.99 -1.10
N TRP A 120 -3.33 4.29 -0.95
CA TRP A 120 -2.31 5.32 -0.90
C TRP A 120 -1.35 5.07 0.25
N LEU A 121 -0.05 5.15 -0.05
CA LEU A 121 1.02 4.99 0.91
C LEU A 121 1.58 6.37 1.27
N ASP A 122 1.49 6.72 2.54
CA ASP A 122 1.91 8.02 3.04
C ASP A 122 3.33 7.99 3.63
N LYS A 123 3.87 9.15 3.96
CA LYS A 123 5.21 9.34 4.56
C LYS A 123 6.37 8.90 3.66
N VAL A 124 6.13 8.77 2.37
CA VAL A 124 7.16 8.52 1.36
C VAL A 124 6.90 9.37 0.14
N ASN A 125 7.94 10.05 -0.37
CA ASN A 125 7.95 10.77 -1.63
C ASN A 125 9.07 10.22 -2.52
N ILE A 126 8.86 10.24 -3.82
CA ILE A 126 9.84 9.78 -4.82
C ILE A 126 10.16 10.96 -5.71
N LEU A 127 11.44 11.34 -5.79
CA LEU A 127 11.91 12.35 -6.73
C LEU A 127 12.41 11.66 -8.00
N ALA A 128 11.57 11.67 -9.04
CA ALA A 128 11.81 10.84 -10.21
C ALA A 128 12.90 11.36 -11.15
N LYS A 129 13.17 12.57 -11.34
CA LYS A 129 14.23 13.22 -12.15
C LYS A 129 15.30 12.27 -12.78
N GLY A 130 14.87 11.15 -13.35
CA GLY A 130 15.71 10.11 -13.95
C GLY A 130 16.33 9.11 -12.97
N GLN A 131 16.08 9.22 -11.67
CA GLN A 131 16.71 8.36 -10.66
C GLN A 131 15.74 7.74 -9.65
N ASN A 132 14.52 8.22 -9.50
CA ASN A 132 13.57 7.74 -8.49
C ASN A 132 14.11 7.71 -7.05
N GLU A 133 14.79 8.78 -6.65
CA GLU A 133 15.32 8.90 -5.29
C GLU A 133 14.20 8.87 -4.25
N VAL A 134 14.37 8.08 -3.19
CA VAL A 134 13.34 7.86 -2.16
C VAL A 134 13.60 8.77 -0.97
N PHE A 135 12.54 9.44 -0.55
CA PHE A 135 12.52 10.32 0.62
C PHE A 135 11.45 9.84 1.60
N VAL A 136 11.81 9.67 2.86
CA VAL A 136 10.88 9.31 3.93
C VAL A 136 10.70 10.43 4.92
N HIS A 137 9.52 10.52 5.49
CA HIS A 137 9.13 11.60 6.39
C HIS A 137 9.93 11.58 7.69
N GLU A 138 10.47 12.74 8.07
CA GLU A 138 11.15 12.93 9.36
C GLU A 138 10.13 13.14 10.49
N ILE A 139 10.40 12.54 11.66
CA ILE A 139 9.53 12.63 12.83
C ILE A 139 9.38 14.12 13.24
N GLY A 140 8.13 14.54 13.44
CA GLY A 140 7.81 15.90 13.87
C GLY A 140 7.67 16.92 12.74
N ALA A 141 8.04 16.58 11.50
CA ALA A 141 7.79 17.44 10.36
C ALA A 141 6.32 17.38 9.89
N THR A 142 5.90 18.33 9.06
CA THR A 142 4.58 18.29 8.42
C THR A 142 4.60 17.35 7.23
N VAL A 143 3.68 16.38 7.22
CA VAL A 143 3.55 15.46 6.07
C VAL A 143 2.95 16.21 4.88
N ALA A 144 3.67 16.23 3.76
CA ALA A 144 3.26 16.90 2.53
C ALA A 144 3.65 16.09 1.29
N ASP A 145 2.98 16.39 0.17
CA ASP A 145 3.30 15.83 -1.14
C ASP A 145 4.25 16.78 -1.90
N ASP A 146 4.88 16.26 -2.94
CA ASP A 146 5.64 17.03 -3.92
C ASP A 146 6.77 17.89 -3.32
N THR A 147 7.41 17.42 -2.25
CA THR A 147 8.47 18.12 -1.53
C THR A 147 9.48 17.15 -0.92
N THR A 148 10.70 17.64 -0.70
CA THR A 148 11.70 17.00 0.16
C THR A 148 11.79 17.67 1.54
N THR A 149 11.10 18.81 1.75
CA THR A 149 11.11 19.52 3.04
C THR A 149 10.45 18.67 4.12
N GLY A 150 11.15 18.38 5.20
CA GLY A 150 10.69 17.49 6.26
C GLY A 150 10.78 16.00 5.92
N TYR A 151 11.54 15.68 4.88
CA TYR A 151 11.82 14.32 4.45
C TYR A 151 13.33 14.10 4.34
N LYS A 152 13.77 12.91 4.73
CA LYS A 152 15.16 12.45 4.61
C LYS A 152 15.30 11.58 3.37
N SER A 153 16.35 11.82 2.57
CA SER A 153 16.77 10.89 1.53
C SER A 153 17.28 9.59 2.16
N LEU A 154 16.86 8.46 1.62
CA LEU A 154 17.39 7.14 1.99
C LEU A 154 18.75 6.85 1.31
N GLY A 155 19.23 7.75 0.44
CA GLY A 155 20.52 7.59 -0.25
C GLY A 155 20.52 6.51 -1.34
N TYR A 156 19.36 5.92 -1.65
CA TYR A 156 19.20 4.95 -2.74
C TYR A 156 17.92 5.21 -3.54
N HIS A 157 17.76 4.48 -4.63
CA HIS A 157 16.69 4.68 -5.59
C HIS A 157 15.67 3.54 -5.55
N TRP A 158 14.41 3.90 -5.75
CA TRP A 158 13.37 2.94 -6.12
C TRP A 158 13.76 2.26 -7.43
N SER A 159 13.39 1.01 -7.62
CA SER A 159 13.70 0.23 -8.82
C SER A 159 13.51 1.03 -10.12
N HIS A 160 14.43 0.91 -11.06
CA HIS A 160 14.34 1.51 -12.39
C HIS A 160 13.66 0.59 -13.41
N SER A 161 13.32 -0.63 -13.01
CA SER A 161 12.58 -1.58 -13.84
C SER A 161 11.31 -2.06 -13.16
N ASN A 162 10.33 -2.42 -13.96
CA ASN A 162 9.10 -3.01 -13.51
C ASN A 162 9.25 -4.54 -13.43
N GLY A 163 8.68 -5.17 -12.45
CA GLY A 163 8.77 -6.62 -12.28
C GLY A 163 8.61 -7.04 -10.83
N TYR A 164 8.89 -8.30 -10.57
CA TYR A 164 8.91 -8.80 -9.19
C TYR A 164 10.16 -8.32 -8.46
N GLN A 165 9.99 -7.90 -7.23
CA GLN A 165 11.05 -7.37 -6.37
C GLN A 165 12.15 -8.41 -6.18
N SER A 166 13.41 -8.03 -6.41
CA SER A 166 14.56 -8.94 -6.33
C SER A 166 15.69 -8.43 -5.43
N ALA A 167 15.72 -7.14 -5.13
CA ALA A 167 16.65 -6.57 -4.16
C ALA A 167 16.00 -5.38 -3.43
N PHE A 168 16.52 -5.09 -2.25
CA PHE A 168 16.04 -4.01 -1.38
C PHE A 168 17.19 -3.12 -0.96
N GLY A 169 16.93 -1.81 -0.87
CA GLY A 169 17.83 -0.86 -0.24
C GLY A 169 17.75 -0.97 1.28
N ILE A 170 18.86 -0.69 1.94
CA ILE A 170 18.96 -0.65 3.39
C ILE A 170 19.48 0.72 3.80
N ASP A 171 18.73 1.43 4.62
CA ASP A 171 19.19 2.64 5.30
C ASP A 171 19.49 2.32 6.76
N PRO A 172 20.67 2.68 7.31
CA PRO A 172 21.02 2.36 8.71
C PRO A 172 20.11 3.00 9.77
N GLU A 173 19.46 4.12 9.44
CA GLU A 173 18.53 4.80 10.35
C GLU A 173 17.09 4.30 10.18
N HIS A 174 16.79 3.65 9.05
CA HIS A 174 15.50 3.06 8.74
C HIS A 174 15.66 1.61 8.24
N PRO A 175 16.30 0.72 9.04
CA PRO A 175 16.55 -0.66 8.61
C PRO A 175 15.28 -1.49 8.47
N GLU A 176 14.16 -1.00 8.99
CA GLU A 176 12.85 -1.62 8.84
C GLU A 176 12.27 -1.49 7.43
N LEU A 177 12.70 -0.52 6.62
CA LEU A 177 12.12 -0.26 5.32
C LEU A 177 12.67 -1.21 4.25
N LEU A 178 11.79 -1.98 3.63
CA LEU A 178 12.08 -2.87 2.52
C LEU A 178 11.68 -2.22 1.18
N ILE A 179 12.42 -1.20 0.77
CA ILE A 179 12.16 -0.50 -0.49
C ILE A 179 12.86 -1.24 -1.63
N PRO A 180 12.13 -1.68 -2.68
CA PRO A 180 12.72 -2.41 -3.78
C PRO A 180 13.62 -1.52 -4.63
N THR A 181 14.88 -1.91 -4.80
CA THR A 181 15.88 -1.25 -5.64
C THR A 181 16.05 -1.95 -6.98
N GLU A 182 15.65 -3.21 -7.08
CA GLU A 182 15.70 -4.00 -8.31
C GLU A 182 14.45 -4.85 -8.52
N ALA A 183 14.16 -5.14 -9.79
CA ALA A 183 13.11 -6.06 -10.22
C ALA A 183 13.62 -7.02 -11.29
N SER A 184 13.36 -8.31 -11.14
CA SER A 184 13.87 -9.38 -12.02
C SER A 184 12.86 -9.85 -13.07
N GLY A 185 11.59 -9.48 -12.97
CA GLY A 185 10.52 -10.03 -13.82
C GLY A 185 10.08 -11.47 -13.48
N SER A 186 10.58 -12.05 -12.37
CA SER A 186 10.22 -13.37 -11.87
C SER A 186 9.54 -13.28 -10.52
N ASP A 187 8.50 -14.08 -10.28
CA ASP A 187 7.75 -14.14 -9.02
C ASP A 187 8.38 -15.04 -7.93
N VAL A 188 9.57 -15.57 -8.19
CA VAL A 188 10.14 -16.67 -7.38
C VAL A 188 10.65 -16.20 -6.02
N PHE A 189 11.04 -14.94 -5.88
CA PHE A 189 11.74 -14.44 -4.71
C PHE A 189 10.77 -13.90 -3.65
N THR A 190 10.01 -12.86 -3.97
CA THR A 190 9.12 -12.21 -3.00
C THR A 190 7.64 -12.41 -3.29
N GLY A 191 7.27 -12.77 -4.52
CA GLY A 191 5.88 -12.76 -4.97
C GLY A 191 5.25 -11.37 -5.10
N ASN A 192 6.00 -10.32 -4.79
CA ASN A 192 5.54 -8.93 -4.80
C ASN A 192 6.06 -8.19 -6.02
N TYR A 193 5.21 -7.38 -6.63
CA TYR A 193 5.56 -6.61 -7.81
C TYR A 193 5.98 -5.18 -7.45
N VAL A 194 6.80 -4.56 -8.30
CA VAL A 194 7.09 -3.12 -8.25
C VAL A 194 6.85 -2.50 -9.61
N TRP A 195 6.23 -1.34 -9.63
CA TRP A 195 6.07 -0.51 -10.81
C TRP A 195 6.50 0.92 -10.51
N GLN A 196 7.11 1.57 -11.51
CA GLN A 196 7.64 2.92 -11.38
C GLN A 196 7.61 3.68 -12.71
N ASN A 197 7.82 4.99 -12.65
CA ASN A 197 7.94 5.87 -13.80
C ASN A 197 9.19 6.74 -13.67
N TYR A 198 10.35 6.15 -13.88
CA TYR A 198 11.65 6.84 -13.73
C TYR A 198 11.89 7.94 -14.78
N THR A 199 11.17 7.92 -15.89
CA THR A 199 11.27 8.95 -16.93
C THR A 199 10.50 10.22 -16.58
N TYR A 200 9.66 10.18 -15.56
CA TYR A 200 8.93 11.35 -15.08
C TYR A 200 9.90 12.39 -14.49
N ASN A 201 9.63 13.68 -14.73
CA ASN A 201 10.42 14.77 -14.17
C ASN A 201 9.64 15.50 -13.09
N GLY A 202 9.78 15.09 -11.85
CA GLY A 202 9.09 15.68 -10.71
C GLY A 202 8.90 14.69 -9.57
N PHE A 203 7.97 15.02 -8.68
CA PHE A 203 7.62 14.16 -7.55
C PHE A 203 6.58 13.12 -7.94
N LEU A 204 6.75 11.92 -7.42
CA LEU A 204 5.80 10.84 -7.48
C LEU A 204 5.46 10.35 -6.07
N VAL A 205 4.31 9.69 -5.95
CA VAL A 205 3.78 9.14 -4.71
C VAL A 205 3.45 7.67 -4.89
N ALA A 206 3.51 6.90 -3.81
CA ALA A 206 3.37 5.47 -3.84
C ALA A 206 1.95 4.99 -3.49
N ARG A 207 1.58 3.84 -4.04
CA ARG A 207 0.41 3.02 -3.70
C ARG A 207 0.83 1.61 -3.36
N LEU A 208 0.02 0.93 -2.56
CA LEU A 208 0.26 -0.42 -2.05
C LEU A 208 -0.88 -1.36 -2.44
N GLY A 209 -0.55 -2.61 -2.66
CA GLY A 209 -1.45 -3.74 -2.57
C GLY A 209 -1.97 -4.27 -3.90
N GLY A 210 -2.10 -3.45 -4.92
CA GLY A 210 -2.80 -3.81 -6.15
C GLY A 210 -4.31 -3.60 -6.04
N GLU A 211 -5.03 -3.99 -7.08
CA GLU A 211 -6.49 -3.88 -7.18
C GLU A 211 -7.09 -5.20 -7.69
N TRP A 212 -8.41 -5.20 -7.88
CA TRP A 212 -9.23 -6.38 -8.24
C TRP A 212 -8.84 -7.12 -9.52
N ILE A 213 -7.96 -6.56 -10.38
CA ILE A 213 -7.43 -7.21 -11.59
C ILE A 213 -5.91 -7.38 -11.56
N GLY A 214 -5.25 -7.08 -10.46
CA GLY A 214 -3.79 -7.08 -10.36
C GLY A 214 -3.15 -8.47 -10.44
N GLY A 215 -3.94 -9.53 -10.35
CA GLY A 215 -3.48 -10.91 -10.49
C GLY A 215 -2.36 -11.26 -9.52
N SER A 216 -1.34 -11.97 -10.03
CA SER A 216 -0.15 -12.36 -9.26
C SER A 216 0.76 -11.18 -8.90
N SER A 217 0.52 -9.98 -9.45
CA SER A 217 1.28 -8.78 -9.08
C SER A 217 0.87 -8.20 -7.73
N CYS A 218 -0.32 -8.53 -7.21
CA CYS A 218 -0.77 -8.08 -5.88
C CYS A 218 0.16 -8.59 -4.76
N GLY A 219 -0.24 -8.48 -3.51
CA GLY A 219 0.66 -8.68 -2.37
C GLY A 219 1.16 -7.33 -1.87
N PHE A 220 2.41 -7.24 -1.41
CA PHE A 220 3.04 -5.96 -1.11
C PHE A 220 3.51 -5.25 -2.39
N TYR A 221 2.60 -5.18 -3.37
CA TYR A 221 2.86 -4.49 -4.64
C TYR A 221 3.04 -3.00 -4.40
N LEU A 222 4.21 -2.50 -4.75
CA LEU A 222 4.56 -1.09 -4.64
C LEU A 222 4.51 -0.40 -6.01
N TYR A 223 3.57 0.52 -6.17
CA TYR A 223 3.41 1.32 -7.38
C TYR A 223 3.91 2.74 -7.14
N GLY A 224 5.07 3.08 -7.69
CA GLY A 224 5.76 4.38 -7.52
C GLY A 224 5.58 5.35 -8.70
N GLY A 225 4.49 5.28 -9.45
CA GLY A 225 4.33 6.08 -10.68
C GLY A 225 3.17 7.07 -10.68
N SER A 226 2.53 7.31 -9.55
CA SER A 226 1.42 8.27 -9.46
C SER A 226 1.89 9.66 -9.08
N THR A 227 1.28 10.71 -9.65
CA THR A 227 1.40 12.06 -9.10
C THR A 227 0.50 12.25 -7.89
N SER A 228 0.76 13.24 -7.05
CA SER A 228 -0.03 13.54 -5.85
C SER A 228 -1.50 13.86 -6.14
N GLY A 229 -1.79 14.40 -7.33
CA GLY A 229 -3.15 14.69 -7.80
C GLY A 229 -3.88 13.51 -8.44
N SER A 230 -3.23 12.37 -8.59
CA SER A 230 -3.84 11.19 -9.21
C SER A 230 -5.01 10.66 -8.39
N ARG A 231 -6.05 10.20 -9.10
CA ARG A 231 -7.23 9.57 -8.53
C ARG A 231 -7.91 8.71 -9.60
N ASN A 232 -8.43 7.57 -9.21
CA ASN A 232 -9.12 6.68 -10.13
C ASN A 232 -10.15 5.83 -9.35
N ARG A 233 -10.99 5.06 -10.06
CA ARG A 233 -12.01 4.20 -9.48
C ARG A 233 -11.45 3.07 -8.60
N ASP A 234 -10.21 2.68 -8.85
CA ASP A 234 -9.43 1.67 -8.14
C ASP A 234 -8.47 2.26 -7.07
N PHE A 235 -8.49 3.59 -6.86
CA PHE A 235 -7.65 4.26 -5.85
C PHE A 235 -8.46 4.54 -4.60
N GLY A 236 -8.05 3.97 -3.51
CA GLY A 236 -8.64 4.12 -2.20
C GLY A 236 -7.64 4.59 -1.14
N GLY A 237 -7.98 4.36 0.10
CA GLY A 237 -7.12 4.68 1.23
C GLY A 237 -7.50 3.88 2.45
N ARG A 238 -6.54 3.72 3.34
CA ARG A 238 -6.69 3.05 4.63
C ARG A 238 -6.26 4.01 5.73
N TRP A 239 -6.98 4.03 6.81
CA TRP A 239 -6.58 4.76 8.01
C TRP A 239 -5.69 3.90 8.91
N LEU A 240 -4.83 4.57 9.65
CA LEU A 240 -3.94 4.03 10.66
C LEU A 240 -4.17 4.79 11.95
N TYR A 241 -4.13 4.11 13.09
CA TYR A 241 -4.10 4.77 14.39
C TYR A 241 -2.73 4.61 15.02
N VAL A 242 -2.07 5.72 15.28
CA VAL A 242 -0.79 5.77 15.99
C VAL A 242 -1.07 6.34 17.39
N PRO A 243 -0.92 5.53 18.45
CA PRO A 243 -1.14 6.00 19.80
C PRO A 243 -0.27 7.22 20.11
N GLN A 244 -0.87 8.29 20.61
CA GLN A 244 -0.10 9.43 21.07
C GLN A 244 0.54 9.06 22.39
N THR A 245 1.86 9.03 22.44
CA THR A 245 2.59 8.93 23.71
C THR A 245 2.24 10.16 24.54
N LYS A 246 1.59 9.97 25.68
CA LYS A 246 1.53 11.04 26.68
C LYS A 246 2.96 11.29 27.14
N VAL A 247 3.52 12.42 26.73
CA VAL A 247 4.75 12.91 27.37
C VAL A 247 4.35 13.18 28.82
N ALA A 248 4.87 12.38 29.73
CA ALA A 248 4.65 12.54 31.18
C ALA A 248 5.40 13.76 31.69
#